data_4d872f0b3a009acfaeaf5572c0896337
#
_entry.id   4d872f0b3a009acfaeaf5572c0896337
#
_cell.length_a   1.000
_cell.length_b   1.000
_cell.length_c   1.000
_cell.angle_alpha   90.00
_cell.angle_beta   90.00
_cell.angle_gamma   90.00
#
_symmetry.space_group_name_H-M   'P 1'
#
loop_
_entity.id
_entity.type
_entity.pdbx_description
1 polymer ?
#
loop_
_entity_poly.entity_id
_entity_poly.type
_entity_poly.pdbx_seq_one_letter_code
_entity_poly.pdbx_strand_id
1 'polypeptide(L)'
;MNQHSSCAKRNLTPLYCLHQAAYFFAMSGVSAFAVTYLMGRGFDTALIGVMLAASNILSCVLQPTIGSYVDRTSYAKLQTLVPGCLIASFAMLGSIELFALPKLLVGMFYILGSLAFSITLPLCNSLCAYYSRKGSHVNYGAGSGVGSLSFSFGSLAFGYIMASLGMSAMILIVLVALGIQLALVMRYPKIDPAERAGNSENPADTLSLFAFARRYKFFMLTMLGVVLIAACHAMAENFLIQVFTRIGGGSKHVGICLFLACITAAPAQIYFERIQRHVSIVTLLRISGFFYIAKAILLIFATSINAVYLIGLLQTVTYGFLYPPLYYLVLQRIATKDMAKGQTLASATFVLGLALGNSLGGIALEQLGLDPMLAIAAAIACIATLLVNIAVGRKDIQA
;
A
#
# COMPACT_ATOMS: atom_id res chain seq x y z
N MET A 1 -11.69 -0.45 45.85
CA MET A 1 -11.13 0.91 45.73
C MET A 1 -10.58 1.11 44.34
N ASN A 2 -11.12 2.10 43.66
CA ASN A 2 -11.09 2.27 42.18
C ASN A 2 -9.71 2.56 41.58
N GLN A 3 -9.14 1.61 40.84
CA GLN A 3 -8.04 1.86 39.88
C GLN A 3 -8.50 1.85 38.42
N HIS A 4 -9.81 1.89 38.16
CA HIS A 4 -10.40 1.75 36.81
C HIS A 4 -10.51 3.04 36.00
N SER A 5 -9.87 4.14 36.36
CA SER A 5 -10.13 5.44 35.72
C SER A 5 -8.93 6.16 35.09
N SER A 6 -7.77 5.53 34.89
CA SER A 6 -6.60 6.26 34.39
C SER A 6 -6.36 6.17 32.86
N CYS A 7 -7.20 5.46 32.11
CA CYS A 7 -7.11 5.44 30.64
C CYS A 7 -7.91 6.59 29.98
N ALA A 8 -8.55 7.45 30.79
CA ALA A 8 -9.41 8.52 30.33
C ALA A 8 -8.62 9.72 29.81
N LYS A 9 -8.86 10.06 28.53
CA LYS A 9 -8.58 11.37 27.90
C LYS A 9 -7.12 11.73 27.61
N ARG A 10 -6.27 10.78 27.23
CA ARG A 10 -4.96 11.13 26.65
C ARG A 10 -5.11 11.52 25.17
N ASN A 11 -4.47 12.62 24.77
CA ASN A 11 -4.31 12.92 23.36
C ASN A 11 -3.15 12.08 22.81
N LEU A 12 -3.47 11.00 22.09
CA LEU A 12 -2.50 10.10 21.46
C LEU A 12 -2.23 10.48 20.00
N THR A 13 -2.84 11.54 19.45
CA THR A 13 -2.63 12.02 18.09
C THR A 13 -1.16 12.28 17.77
N PRO A 14 -0.34 12.97 18.61
CA PRO A 14 1.07 13.18 18.29
C PRO A 14 1.86 11.87 18.19
N LEU A 15 1.62 10.92 19.12
CA LEU A 15 2.28 9.62 19.10
C LEU A 15 1.90 8.82 17.85
N TYR A 16 0.63 8.85 17.47
CA TYR A 16 0.14 8.21 16.25
C TYR A 16 0.73 8.85 14.99
N CYS A 17 0.82 10.18 14.93
CA CYS A 17 1.45 10.88 13.80
C CYS A 17 2.93 10.51 13.65
N LEU A 18 3.69 10.47 14.76
CA LEU A 18 5.10 10.08 14.74
C LEU A 18 5.27 8.62 14.31
N HIS A 19 4.39 7.72 14.78
CA HIS A 19 4.38 6.33 14.36
C HIS A 19 4.12 6.19 12.87
N GLN A 20 3.11 6.88 12.34
CA GLN A 20 2.80 6.90 10.91
C GLN A 20 3.95 7.50 10.09
N ALA A 21 4.59 8.55 10.58
CA ALA A 21 5.77 9.12 9.93
C ALA A 21 6.90 8.09 9.80
N ALA A 22 7.26 7.42 10.90
CA ALA A 22 8.32 6.41 10.89
C ALA A 22 7.97 5.22 9.98
N TYR A 23 6.71 4.75 10.01
CA TYR A 23 6.25 3.68 9.15
C TYR A 23 6.38 4.04 7.66
N PHE A 24 5.78 5.15 7.25
CA PHE A 24 5.76 5.53 5.83
C PHE A 24 7.13 5.96 5.31
N PHE A 25 7.98 6.49 6.18
CA PHE A 25 9.39 6.72 5.84
C PHE A 25 10.11 5.40 5.56
N ALA A 26 10.01 4.40 6.45
CA ALA A 26 10.59 3.07 6.22
C ALA A 26 9.99 2.39 4.97
N MET A 27 8.67 2.53 4.76
CA MET A 27 7.95 2.00 3.62
C MET A 27 8.49 2.55 2.29
N SER A 28 8.84 3.83 2.25
CA SER A 28 9.42 4.42 1.03
C SER A 28 10.76 3.77 0.65
N GLY A 29 11.59 3.35 1.62
CA GLY A 29 12.79 2.55 1.36
C GLY A 29 12.46 1.10 0.96
N VAL A 30 11.74 0.38 1.81
CA VAL A 30 11.49 -1.06 1.64
C VAL A 30 10.61 -1.39 0.44
N SER A 31 9.62 -0.56 0.12
CA SER A 31 8.65 -0.88 -0.95
C SER A 31 8.94 -0.14 -2.25
N ALA A 32 9.14 1.19 -2.20
CA ALA A 32 9.29 1.97 -3.42
C ALA A 32 10.66 1.76 -4.10
N PHE A 33 11.70 1.43 -3.35
CA PHE A 33 13.04 1.12 -3.87
C PHE A 33 13.35 -0.38 -3.88
N ALA A 34 12.36 -1.25 -3.66
CA ALA A 34 12.55 -2.71 -3.64
C ALA A 34 13.24 -3.24 -4.90
N VAL A 35 12.74 -2.87 -6.08
CA VAL A 35 13.31 -3.30 -7.38
C VAL A 35 14.74 -2.80 -7.51
N THR A 36 14.99 -1.51 -7.25
CA THR A 36 16.33 -0.91 -7.34
C THR A 36 17.32 -1.61 -6.40
N TYR A 37 16.92 -1.89 -5.16
CA TYR A 37 17.76 -2.56 -4.17
C TYR A 37 18.07 -3.99 -4.57
N LEU A 38 17.05 -4.78 -4.94
CA LEU A 38 17.23 -6.19 -5.30
C LEU A 38 18.03 -6.37 -6.60
N MET A 39 17.83 -5.49 -7.58
CA MET A 39 18.70 -5.45 -8.79
C MET A 39 20.16 -5.22 -8.43
N GLY A 40 20.44 -4.30 -7.52
CA GLY A 40 21.80 -4.05 -7.05
C GLY A 40 22.41 -5.21 -6.25
N ARG A 41 21.58 -6.11 -5.72
CA ARG A 41 22.01 -7.40 -5.14
C ARG A 41 22.13 -8.51 -6.19
N GLY A 42 21.98 -8.19 -7.48
CA GLY A 42 22.15 -9.12 -8.59
C GLY A 42 20.96 -10.02 -8.85
N PHE A 43 19.76 -9.65 -8.42
CA PHE A 43 18.53 -10.39 -8.77
C PHE A 43 18.04 -9.96 -10.14
N ASP A 44 17.52 -10.93 -10.93
CA ASP A 44 16.90 -10.70 -12.22
C ASP A 44 15.50 -10.08 -12.03
N THR A 45 15.05 -9.29 -12.99
CA THR A 45 13.78 -8.55 -12.86
C THR A 45 12.57 -9.46 -12.77
N ALA A 46 12.59 -10.62 -13.45
CA ALA A 46 11.54 -11.63 -13.33
C ALA A 46 11.45 -12.19 -11.91
N LEU A 47 12.59 -12.56 -11.31
CA LEU A 47 12.63 -13.08 -9.94
C LEU A 47 12.18 -12.02 -8.92
N ILE A 48 12.62 -10.76 -9.08
CA ILE A 48 12.15 -9.64 -8.26
C ILE A 48 10.63 -9.49 -8.34
N GLY A 49 10.07 -9.52 -9.54
CA GLY A 49 8.63 -9.44 -9.76
C GLY A 49 7.87 -10.55 -9.02
N VAL A 50 8.34 -11.80 -9.11
CA VAL A 50 7.75 -12.95 -8.38
C VAL A 50 7.90 -12.78 -6.87
N MET A 51 9.04 -12.31 -6.37
CA MET A 51 9.27 -12.04 -4.94
C MET A 51 8.29 -11.00 -4.38
N LEU A 52 8.12 -9.89 -5.08
CA LEU A 52 7.17 -8.83 -4.69
C LEU A 52 5.71 -9.33 -4.77
N ALA A 53 5.39 -10.11 -5.79
CA ALA A 53 4.07 -10.74 -5.92
C ALA A 53 3.80 -11.70 -4.74
N ALA A 54 4.75 -12.55 -4.38
CA ALA A 54 4.63 -13.45 -3.25
C ALA A 54 4.41 -12.70 -1.92
N SER A 55 5.18 -11.62 -1.68
CA SER A 55 5.01 -10.75 -0.51
C SER A 55 3.60 -10.15 -0.45
N ASN A 56 3.08 -9.64 -1.58
CA ASN A 56 1.74 -9.06 -1.65
C ASN A 56 0.64 -10.11 -1.41
N ILE A 57 0.75 -11.30 -2.00
CA ILE A 57 -0.22 -12.39 -1.81
C ILE A 57 -0.23 -12.84 -0.35
N LEU A 58 0.94 -13.08 0.25
CA LEU A 58 1.06 -13.44 1.65
C LEU A 58 0.48 -12.36 2.57
N SER A 59 0.73 -11.10 2.27
CA SER A 59 0.18 -9.95 3.00
C SER A 59 -1.36 -9.93 2.93
N CYS A 60 -1.92 -10.17 1.74
CA CYS A 60 -3.37 -10.22 1.51
C CYS A 60 -4.06 -11.32 2.33
N VAL A 61 -3.39 -12.45 2.57
CA VAL A 61 -3.93 -13.57 3.35
C VAL A 61 -3.69 -13.38 4.85
N LEU A 62 -2.50 -12.94 5.24
CA LEU A 62 -2.11 -12.87 6.65
C LEU A 62 -2.74 -11.69 7.39
N GLN A 63 -2.89 -10.51 6.76
CA GLN A 63 -3.46 -9.34 7.43
C GLN A 63 -4.88 -9.57 7.96
N PRO A 64 -5.86 -10.08 7.18
CA PRO A 64 -7.19 -10.40 7.69
C PRO A 64 -7.19 -11.52 8.74
N THR A 65 -6.31 -12.52 8.57
CA THR A 65 -6.20 -13.66 9.50
C THR A 65 -5.74 -13.20 10.88
N ILE A 66 -4.69 -12.38 10.94
CA ILE A 66 -4.16 -11.82 12.17
C ILE A 66 -5.16 -10.85 12.80
N GLY A 67 -5.83 -10.01 12.00
CA GLY A 67 -6.90 -9.13 12.45
C GLY A 67 -8.01 -9.91 13.15
N SER A 68 -8.54 -10.94 12.50
CA SER A 68 -9.56 -11.82 13.06
C SER A 68 -9.11 -12.54 14.34
N TYR A 69 -7.84 -12.93 14.42
CA TYR A 69 -7.29 -13.55 15.64
C TYR A 69 -7.28 -12.56 16.81
N VAL A 70 -6.90 -11.30 16.57
CA VAL A 70 -6.92 -10.24 17.60
C VAL A 70 -8.35 -9.96 18.06
N ASP A 71 -9.29 -9.81 17.13
CA ASP A 71 -10.70 -9.52 17.43
C ASP A 71 -11.37 -10.63 18.25
N ARG A 72 -10.95 -11.90 18.06
CA ARG A 72 -11.47 -13.06 18.82
C ARG A 72 -10.82 -13.26 20.18
N THR A 73 -9.67 -12.64 20.44
CA THR A 73 -8.89 -12.90 21.66
C THR A 73 -8.84 -11.70 22.58
N SER A 74 -7.90 -10.79 22.38
CA SER A 74 -7.75 -9.58 23.18
C SER A 74 -6.93 -8.54 22.43
N TYR A 75 -7.33 -7.28 22.50
CA TYR A 75 -6.55 -6.16 21.98
C TYR A 75 -5.17 -5.99 22.65
N ALA A 76 -4.99 -6.53 23.89
CA ALA A 76 -3.66 -6.57 24.53
C ALA A 76 -2.61 -7.31 23.68
N LYS A 77 -3.03 -8.29 22.85
CA LYS A 77 -2.13 -8.99 21.94
C LYS A 77 -1.52 -8.09 20.87
N LEU A 78 -2.16 -6.98 20.50
CA LEU A 78 -1.57 -6.00 19.59
C LEU A 78 -0.27 -5.43 20.14
N GLN A 79 -0.18 -5.24 21.46
CA GLN A 79 1.04 -4.73 22.11
C GLN A 79 2.21 -5.73 22.12
N THR A 80 1.96 -6.99 21.79
CA THR A 80 3.00 -8.02 21.61
C THR A 80 3.24 -8.28 20.12
N LEU A 81 2.18 -8.36 19.31
CA LEU A 81 2.28 -8.68 17.89
C LEU A 81 2.99 -7.58 17.09
N VAL A 82 2.67 -6.29 17.36
CA VAL A 82 3.29 -5.19 16.62
C VAL A 82 4.80 -5.12 16.87
N PRO A 83 5.29 -5.09 18.13
CA PRO A 83 6.74 -5.18 18.39
C PRO A 83 7.36 -6.43 17.83
N GLY A 84 6.70 -7.60 17.94
CA GLY A 84 7.19 -8.86 17.39
C GLY A 84 7.42 -8.81 15.88
N CYS A 85 6.47 -8.27 15.13
CA CYS A 85 6.60 -8.05 13.68
C CYS A 85 7.73 -7.06 13.34
N LEU A 86 7.88 -5.97 14.11
CA LEU A 86 8.94 -4.99 13.91
C LEU A 86 10.32 -5.59 14.18
N ILE A 87 10.47 -6.37 15.26
CA ILE A 87 11.72 -7.07 15.59
C ILE A 87 12.05 -8.10 14.52
N ALA A 88 11.07 -8.88 14.05
CA ALA A 88 11.26 -9.84 12.98
C ALA A 88 11.71 -9.15 11.68
N SER A 89 11.06 -8.03 11.30
CA SER A 89 11.47 -7.24 10.14
C SER A 89 12.88 -6.68 10.29
N PHE A 90 13.19 -6.10 11.46
CA PHE A 90 14.53 -5.57 11.77
C PHE A 90 15.60 -6.65 11.68
N ALA A 91 15.36 -7.82 12.29
CA ALA A 91 16.32 -8.95 12.27
C ALA A 91 16.55 -9.47 10.85
N MET A 92 15.48 -9.68 10.08
CA MET A 92 15.58 -10.22 8.72
C MET A 92 16.26 -9.23 7.76
N LEU A 93 15.80 -7.97 7.70
CA LEU A 93 16.40 -6.97 6.84
C LEU A 93 17.84 -6.62 7.28
N GLY A 94 18.09 -6.55 8.60
CA GLY A 94 19.42 -6.33 9.14
C GLY A 94 20.41 -7.46 8.83
N SER A 95 19.95 -8.71 8.86
CA SER A 95 20.79 -9.85 8.54
C SER A 95 21.32 -9.81 7.10
N ILE A 96 20.58 -9.23 6.16
CA ILE A 96 21.03 -9.08 4.76
C ILE A 96 22.28 -8.20 4.66
N GLU A 97 22.40 -7.19 5.54
CA GLU A 97 23.55 -6.26 5.53
C GLU A 97 24.70 -6.71 6.45
N LEU A 98 24.39 -7.44 7.53
CA LEU A 98 25.36 -7.85 8.51
C LEU A 98 26.11 -9.13 8.14
N PHE A 99 25.47 -10.01 7.36
CA PHE A 99 26.03 -11.31 7.00
C PHE A 99 26.17 -11.46 5.48
N ALA A 100 27.22 -12.15 5.05
CA ALA A 100 27.40 -12.55 3.64
C ALA A 100 26.47 -13.73 3.31
N LEU A 101 25.17 -13.44 3.12
CA LEU A 101 24.17 -14.45 2.86
C LEU A 101 24.17 -14.93 1.41
N PRO A 102 23.90 -16.21 1.12
CA PRO A 102 23.61 -16.69 -0.23
C PRO A 102 22.41 -15.93 -0.83
N LYS A 103 22.42 -15.74 -2.16
CA LYS A 103 21.39 -14.99 -2.90
C LYS A 103 19.96 -15.43 -2.54
N LEU A 104 19.72 -16.73 -2.41
CA LEU A 104 18.41 -17.27 -2.03
C LEU A 104 17.95 -16.76 -0.65
N LEU A 105 18.83 -16.78 0.35
CA LEU A 105 18.50 -16.30 1.71
C LEU A 105 18.29 -14.80 1.74
N VAL A 106 19.05 -14.01 0.96
CA VAL A 106 18.80 -12.55 0.79
C VAL A 106 17.38 -12.32 0.30
N GLY A 107 16.94 -13.06 -0.73
CA GLY A 107 15.59 -12.96 -1.26
C GLY A 107 14.52 -13.36 -0.25
N MET A 108 14.70 -14.48 0.43
CA MET A 108 13.77 -14.96 1.47
C MET A 108 13.66 -13.98 2.63
N PHE A 109 14.78 -13.46 3.14
CA PHE A 109 14.79 -12.51 4.25
C PHE A 109 14.18 -11.16 3.85
N TYR A 110 14.39 -10.74 2.60
CA TYR A 110 13.74 -9.53 2.10
C TYR A 110 12.21 -9.67 2.03
N ILE A 111 11.71 -10.79 1.48
CA ILE A 111 10.26 -11.06 1.40
C ILE A 111 9.65 -11.14 2.81
N LEU A 112 10.23 -11.95 3.69
CA LEU A 112 9.68 -12.17 5.02
C LEU A 112 9.81 -10.92 5.91
N GLY A 113 10.92 -10.17 5.80
CA GLY A 113 11.12 -8.91 6.50
C GLY A 113 10.16 -7.83 6.04
N SER A 114 9.95 -7.69 4.72
CA SER A 114 8.98 -6.75 4.15
C SER A 114 7.55 -7.14 4.50
N LEU A 115 7.23 -8.43 4.52
CA LEU A 115 5.92 -8.94 4.93
C LEU A 115 5.64 -8.64 6.40
N ALA A 116 6.58 -8.96 7.30
CA ALA A 116 6.47 -8.65 8.73
C ALA A 116 6.27 -7.15 8.95
N PHE A 117 7.00 -6.32 8.22
CA PHE A 117 6.84 -4.87 8.24
C PHE A 117 5.44 -4.43 7.78
N SER A 118 4.94 -4.93 6.65
CA SER A 118 3.65 -4.53 6.08
C SER A 118 2.46 -4.83 6.99
N ILE A 119 2.54 -5.90 7.77
CA ILE A 119 1.52 -6.31 8.74
C ILE A 119 1.40 -5.32 9.90
N THR A 120 2.45 -4.57 10.23
CA THR A 120 2.44 -3.66 11.38
C THR A 120 1.46 -2.50 11.22
N LEU A 121 1.23 -2.00 10.00
CA LEU A 121 0.33 -0.86 9.75
C LEU A 121 -1.13 -1.15 10.15
N PRO A 122 -1.79 -2.20 9.63
CA PRO A 122 -3.16 -2.51 10.02
C PRO A 122 -3.28 -2.84 11.51
N LEU A 123 -2.29 -3.48 12.12
CA LEU A 123 -2.28 -3.76 13.55
C LEU A 123 -2.17 -2.48 14.38
N CYS A 124 -1.35 -1.51 13.99
CA CYS A 124 -1.26 -0.21 14.66
C CYS A 124 -2.53 0.61 14.48
N ASN A 125 -3.17 0.55 13.30
CA ASN A 125 -4.45 1.20 13.08
C ASN A 125 -5.54 0.59 13.98
N SER A 126 -5.54 -0.72 14.16
CA SER A 126 -6.45 -1.41 15.10
C SER A 126 -6.18 -1.01 16.56
N LEU A 127 -4.91 -0.86 16.96
CA LEU A 127 -4.52 -0.37 18.27
C LEU A 127 -5.04 1.06 18.52
N CYS A 128 -4.89 1.95 17.54
CA CYS A 128 -5.40 3.32 17.62
C CYS A 128 -6.92 3.39 17.65
N ALA A 129 -7.61 2.54 16.88
CA ALA A 129 -9.07 2.41 16.92
C ALA A 129 -9.56 1.95 18.30
N TYR A 130 -8.85 1.03 18.95
CA TYR A 130 -9.12 0.60 20.32
C TYR A 130 -9.04 1.78 21.29
N TYR A 131 -7.94 2.56 21.30
CA TYR A 131 -7.81 3.71 22.20
C TYR A 131 -8.86 4.79 21.93
N SER A 132 -9.22 5.02 20.67
CA SER A 132 -10.28 5.96 20.31
C SER A 132 -11.63 5.54 20.89
N ARG A 133 -11.99 4.24 20.82
CA ARG A 133 -13.20 3.71 21.46
C ARG A 133 -13.18 3.84 23.00
N LYS A 134 -12.00 3.83 23.61
CA LYS A 134 -11.81 4.03 25.06
C LYS A 134 -11.79 5.51 25.49
N GLY A 135 -12.09 6.44 24.59
CA GLY A 135 -12.19 7.87 24.87
C GLY A 135 -10.87 8.64 24.78
N SER A 136 -9.77 8.02 24.34
CA SER A 136 -8.55 8.74 23.97
C SER A 136 -8.72 9.46 22.65
N HIS A 137 -8.19 10.66 22.51
CA HIS A 137 -8.26 11.41 21.27
C HIS A 137 -7.16 10.91 20.30
N VAL A 138 -7.57 10.35 19.16
CA VAL A 138 -6.68 9.94 18.06
C VAL A 138 -7.24 10.48 16.74
N ASN A 139 -6.53 11.41 16.12
CA ASN A 139 -6.89 11.93 14.82
C ASN A 139 -6.24 11.08 13.71
N TYR A 140 -7.03 10.17 13.14
CA TYR A 140 -6.60 9.27 12.07
C TYR A 140 -6.19 10.03 10.80
N GLY A 141 -6.95 11.08 10.44
CA GLY A 141 -6.67 11.88 9.25
C GLY A 141 -5.33 12.62 9.34
N ALA A 142 -5.03 13.21 10.51
CA ALA A 142 -3.74 13.85 10.75
C ALA A 142 -2.58 12.84 10.63
N GLY A 143 -2.73 11.63 11.21
CA GLY A 143 -1.72 10.59 11.09
C GLY A 143 -1.50 10.15 9.65
N SER A 144 -2.56 9.92 8.88
CA SER A 144 -2.49 9.55 7.47
C SER A 144 -1.82 10.64 6.62
N GLY A 145 -2.14 11.92 6.87
CA GLY A 145 -1.53 13.06 6.19
C GLY A 145 -0.02 13.15 6.46
N VAL A 146 0.39 13.05 7.74
CA VAL A 146 1.81 13.03 8.13
C VAL A 146 2.52 11.83 7.50
N GLY A 147 1.90 10.65 7.46
CA GLY A 147 2.42 9.46 6.80
C GLY A 147 2.69 9.69 5.32
N SER A 148 1.72 10.25 4.59
CA SER A 148 1.87 10.54 3.15
C SER A 148 3.01 11.52 2.86
N LEU A 149 3.13 12.57 3.66
CA LEU A 149 4.26 13.51 3.57
C LEU A 149 5.59 12.80 3.87
N SER A 150 5.61 11.96 4.90
CA SER A 150 6.82 11.22 5.27
C SER A 150 7.26 10.24 4.18
N PHE A 151 6.32 9.56 3.52
CA PHE A 151 6.62 8.73 2.35
C PHE A 151 7.22 9.56 1.20
N SER A 152 6.65 10.72 0.93
CA SER A 152 7.11 11.62 -0.13
C SER A 152 8.56 12.07 0.12
N PHE A 153 8.83 12.65 1.29
CA PHE A 153 10.18 13.08 1.67
C PHE A 153 11.15 11.91 1.83
N GLY A 154 10.69 10.77 2.35
CA GLY A 154 11.46 9.52 2.44
C GLY A 154 11.90 9.03 1.06
N SER A 155 11.00 9.04 0.07
CA SER A 155 11.33 8.65 -1.31
C SER A 155 12.43 9.56 -1.90
N LEU A 156 12.33 10.87 -1.67
CA LEU A 156 13.36 11.81 -2.06
C LEU A 156 14.70 11.50 -1.38
N ALA A 157 14.67 11.35 -0.05
CA ALA A 157 15.88 11.07 0.74
C ALA A 157 16.57 9.76 0.31
N PHE A 158 15.81 8.65 0.18
CA PHE A 158 16.37 7.38 -0.23
C PHE A 158 16.91 7.39 -1.65
N GLY A 159 16.28 8.12 -2.57
CA GLY A 159 16.82 8.32 -3.91
C GLY A 159 18.22 8.94 -3.90
N TYR A 160 18.44 9.98 -3.08
CA TYR A 160 19.75 10.60 -2.91
C TYR A 160 20.74 9.73 -2.13
N ILE A 161 20.29 9.07 -1.05
CA ILE A 161 21.12 8.18 -0.22
C ILE A 161 21.67 7.03 -1.07
N MET A 162 20.81 6.36 -1.84
CA MET A 162 21.25 5.27 -2.71
C MET A 162 22.23 5.73 -3.79
N ALA A 163 22.06 6.93 -4.33
CA ALA A 163 22.95 7.50 -5.34
C ALA A 163 24.32 7.90 -4.78
N SER A 164 24.39 8.36 -3.51
CA SER A 164 25.61 8.90 -2.93
C SER A 164 26.34 7.94 -1.99
N LEU A 165 25.60 7.17 -1.19
CA LEU A 165 26.14 6.28 -0.15
C LEU A 165 25.97 4.79 -0.48
N GLY A 166 25.28 4.49 -1.59
CA GLY A 166 25.02 3.11 -2.01
C GLY A 166 23.78 2.47 -1.40
N MET A 167 23.50 1.25 -1.83
CA MET A 167 22.25 0.55 -1.52
C MET A 167 22.17 0.08 -0.06
N SER A 168 23.29 -0.31 0.53
CA SER A 168 23.36 -0.74 1.93
C SER A 168 22.97 0.37 2.90
N ALA A 169 23.32 1.63 2.60
CA ALA A 169 22.96 2.77 3.42
C ALA A 169 21.43 2.94 3.52
N MET A 170 20.68 2.62 2.46
CA MET A 170 19.22 2.64 2.49
C MET A 170 18.66 1.69 3.55
N ILE A 171 19.09 0.43 3.55
CA ILE A 171 18.60 -0.56 4.54
C ILE A 171 19.00 -0.16 5.96
N LEU A 172 20.23 0.33 6.19
CA LEU A 172 20.65 0.78 7.51
C LEU A 172 19.76 1.91 8.05
N ILE A 173 19.37 2.87 7.21
CA ILE A 173 18.45 3.95 7.60
C ILE A 173 17.03 3.42 7.83
N VAL A 174 16.58 2.44 7.04
CA VAL A 174 15.31 1.73 7.29
C VAL A 174 15.34 1.05 8.66
N LEU A 175 16.44 0.40 9.04
CA LEU A 175 16.58 -0.23 10.36
C LEU A 175 16.49 0.80 11.50
N VAL A 176 17.08 1.99 11.33
CA VAL A 176 16.91 3.09 12.30
C VAL A 176 15.44 3.50 12.41
N ALA A 177 14.74 3.64 11.29
CA ALA A 177 13.32 3.99 11.28
C ALA A 177 12.46 2.91 11.95
N LEU A 178 12.75 1.60 11.73
CA LEU A 178 12.11 0.49 12.43
C LEU A 178 12.37 0.52 13.94
N GLY A 179 13.60 0.85 14.37
CA GLY A 179 13.94 1.03 15.77
C GLY A 179 13.16 2.18 16.43
N ILE A 180 13.05 3.32 15.73
CA ILE A 180 12.22 4.46 16.16
C ILE A 180 10.75 4.02 16.28
N GLN A 181 10.23 3.31 15.27
CA GLN A 181 8.86 2.81 15.26
C GLN A 181 8.59 1.87 16.44
N LEU A 182 9.51 0.96 16.73
CA LEU A 182 9.44 0.06 17.88
C LEU A 182 9.39 0.85 19.20
N ALA A 183 10.28 1.83 19.38
CA ALA A 183 10.30 2.68 20.56
C ALA A 183 9.00 3.48 20.74
N LEU A 184 8.40 3.97 19.63
CA LEU A 184 7.11 4.68 19.66
C LEU A 184 5.95 3.75 20.02
N VAL A 185 5.92 2.52 19.48
CA VAL A 185 4.87 1.53 19.81
C VAL A 185 4.91 1.16 21.29
N MET A 186 6.09 1.03 21.89
CA MET A 186 6.23 0.73 23.33
C MET A 186 5.76 1.86 24.24
N ARG A 187 5.55 3.09 23.73
CA ARG A 187 5.01 4.23 24.51
C ARG A 187 3.48 4.27 24.60
N TYR A 188 2.77 3.43 23.85
CA TYR A 188 1.32 3.36 24.00
C TYR A 188 0.94 2.83 25.38
N PRO A 189 -0.17 3.34 25.99
CA PRO A 189 -0.64 2.87 27.28
C PRO A 189 -0.86 1.35 27.28
N LYS A 190 -0.55 0.69 28.39
CA LYS A 190 -0.76 -0.76 28.53
C LYS A 190 -2.26 -1.08 28.51
N ILE A 191 -2.62 -2.13 27.80
CA ILE A 191 -3.97 -2.68 27.71
C ILE A 191 -4.07 -3.82 28.73
N ASP A 192 -5.17 -3.86 29.51
CA ASP A 192 -5.41 -4.97 30.42
C ASP A 192 -5.61 -6.27 29.64
N PRO A 193 -4.82 -7.31 29.92
CA PRO A 193 -4.96 -8.63 29.27
C PRO A 193 -6.32 -9.28 29.48
N ALA A 194 -7.01 -8.97 30.60
CA ALA A 194 -8.34 -9.49 30.89
C ALA A 194 -9.44 -8.84 30.03
N GLU A 195 -9.14 -7.73 29.37
CA GLU A 195 -10.09 -7.04 28.52
C GLU A 195 -10.23 -7.78 27.18
N ARG A 196 -11.33 -8.54 27.06
CA ARG A 196 -11.67 -9.24 25.80
C ARG A 196 -12.08 -8.23 24.75
N ALA A 197 -11.71 -8.50 23.51
CA ALA A 197 -12.33 -7.86 22.36
C ALA A 197 -13.83 -8.17 22.44
N GLY A 198 -14.66 -7.12 22.53
CA GLY A 198 -16.13 -7.29 22.58
C GLY A 198 -16.59 -8.10 21.36
N ASN A 199 -17.64 -8.86 21.52
CA ASN A 199 -18.21 -9.73 20.51
C ASN A 199 -18.23 -9.03 19.14
N SER A 200 -17.37 -9.49 18.24
CA SER A 200 -17.56 -9.23 16.81
C SER A 200 -18.91 -9.79 16.43
N GLU A 201 -19.72 -9.00 15.73
CA GLU A 201 -21.00 -9.42 15.17
C GLU A 201 -20.92 -10.84 14.63
N ASN A 202 -21.93 -11.65 14.96
CA ASN A 202 -21.99 -13.06 14.60
C ASN A 202 -21.66 -13.28 13.12
N PRO A 203 -20.65 -14.12 12.78
CA PRO A 203 -20.32 -14.42 11.38
C PRO A 203 -21.45 -15.13 10.62
N ALA A 204 -22.50 -15.57 11.34
CA ALA A 204 -23.61 -16.35 10.81
C ALA A 204 -24.48 -15.60 9.78
N ASP A 205 -24.49 -14.27 9.77
CA ASP A 205 -25.36 -13.47 8.87
C ASP A 205 -24.65 -12.93 7.62
N THR A 206 -23.35 -13.21 7.42
CA THR A 206 -22.63 -12.71 6.24
C THR A 206 -22.79 -13.66 5.06
N LEU A 207 -23.19 -13.12 3.89
CA LEU A 207 -23.25 -13.85 2.62
C LEU A 207 -21.95 -14.63 2.37
N SER A 208 -22.01 -15.84 1.83
CA SER A 208 -20.82 -16.52 1.31
C SER A 208 -20.18 -15.64 0.19
N LEU A 209 -18.89 -15.82 -0.09
CA LEU A 209 -18.21 -15.05 -1.15
C LEU A 209 -18.89 -15.23 -2.51
N PHE A 210 -19.35 -16.44 -2.81
CA PHE A 210 -20.06 -16.74 -4.05
C PHE A 210 -21.44 -16.04 -4.11
N ALA A 211 -22.21 -16.07 -3.03
CA ALA A 211 -23.49 -15.38 -2.94
C ALA A 211 -23.32 -13.85 -3.02
N PHE A 212 -22.27 -13.31 -2.40
CA PHE A 212 -21.91 -11.90 -2.51
C PHE A 212 -21.57 -11.52 -3.96
N ALA A 213 -20.73 -12.31 -4.64
CA ALA A 213 -20.35 -12.05 -6.04
C ALA A 213 -21.57 -12.09 -6.98
N ARG A 214 -22.51 -13.02 -6.76
CA ARG A 214 -23.76 -13.12 -7.53
C ARG A 214 -24.69 -11.92 -7.29
N ARG A 215 -24.78 -11.46 -6.02
CA ARG A 215 -25.62 -10.32 -5.64
C ARG A 215 -25.06 -9.01 -6.17
N TYR A 216 -23.76 -8.78 -6.06
CA TYR A 216 -23.07 -7.54 -6.40
C TYR A 216 -22.17 -7.73 -7.66
N LYS A 217 -22.76 -8.30 -8.73
CA LYS A 217 -22.01 -8.70 -9.94
C LYS A 217 -21.30 -7.52 -10.63
N PHE A 218 -21.94 -6.35 -10.68
CA PHE A 218 -21.33 -5.16 -11.30
C PHE A 218 -20.25 -4.53 -10.42
N PHE A 219 -20.43 -4.59 -9.09
CA PHE A 219 -19.36 -4.25 -8.17
C PHE A 219 -18.16 -5.18 -8.36
N MET A 220 -18.37 -6.50 -8.43
CA MET A 220 -17.29 -7.48 -8.67
C MET A 220 -16.59 -7.27 -10.01
N LEU A 221 -17.35 -6.94 -11.06
CA LEU A 221 -16.76 -6.61 -12.37
C LEU A 221 -15.93 -5.33 -12.31
N THR A 222 -16.38 -4.31 -11.54
CA THR A 222 -15.57 -3.12 -11.28
C THR A 222 -14.28 -3.49 -10.53
N MET A 223 -14.35 -4.36 -9.51
CA MET A 223 -13.19 -4.82 -8.76
C MET A 223 -12.19 -5.56 -9.66
N LEU A 224 -12.66 -6.37 -10.61
CA LEU A 224 -11.78 -7.00 -11.62
C LEU A 224 -11.06 -5.94 -12.47
N GLY A 225 -11.76 -4.89 -12.90
CA GLY A 225 -11.12 -3.75 -13.57
C GLY A 225 -10.08 -3.07 -12.70
N VAL A 226 -10.34 -2.92 -11.40
CA VAL A 226 -9.39 -2.34 -10.44
C VAL A 226 -8.14 -3.23 -10.25
N VAL A 227 -8.27 -4.57 -10.23
CA VAL A 227 -7.11 -5.49 -10.24
C VAL A 227 -6.21 -5.16 -11.41
N LEU A 228 -6.77 -5.03 -12.61
CA LEU A 228 -5.99 -4.76 -13.82
C LEU A 228 -5.38 -3.35 -13.82
N ILE A 229 -6.09 -2.33 -13.32
CA ILE A 229 -5.52 -0.98 -13.14
C ILE A 229 -4.35 -1.01 -12.15
N ALA A 230 -4.50 -1.71 -11.02
CA ALA A 230 -3.44 -1.84 -10.04
C ALA A 230 -2.25 -2.65 -10.59
N ALA A 231 -2.48 -3.61 -11.50
CA ALA A 231 -1.42 -4.31 -12.20
C ALA A 231 -0.63 -3.36 -13.12
N CYS A 232 -1.32 -2.55 -13.93
CA CYS A 232 -0.67 -1.50 -14.73
C CYS A 232 0.11 -0.52 -13.85
N HIS A 233 -0.46 -0.10 -12.71
CA HIS A 233 0.22 0.75 -11.75
C HIS A 233 1.53 0.14 -11.26
N ALA A 234 1.52 -1.14 -10.85
CA ALA A 234 2.72 -1.83 -10.37
C ALA A 234 3.79 -1.95 -11.46
N MET A 235 3.39 -2.27 -12.70
CA MET A 235 4.31 -2.35 -13.83
C MET A 235 4.99 -1.01 -14.11
N ALA A 236 4.25 0.10 -14.05
CA ALA A 236 4.80 1.43 -14.34
C ALA A 236 5.63 1.99 -13.18
N GLU A 237 5.19 1.83 -11.93
CA GLU A 237 5.83 2.48 -10.78
C GLU A 237 7.00 1.67 -10.19
N ASN A 238 6.82 0.36 -10.03
CA ASN A 238 7.86 -0.44 -9.37
C ASN A 238 9.09 -0.66 -10.27
N PHE A 239 8.91 -0.62 -11.59
CA PHE A 239 10.00 -0.71 -12.56
C PHE A 239 10.44 0.65 -13.14
N LEU A 240 10.07 1.76 -12.48
CA LEU A 240 10.39 3.13 -12.91
C LEU A 240 11.91 3.37 -13.03
N ILE A 241 12.72 2.66 -12.24
CA ILE A 241 14.18 2.71 -12.33
C ILE A 241 14.68 2.35 -13.75
N GLN A 242 14.02 1.40 -14.42
CA GLN A 242 14.40 0.98 -15.78
C GLN A 242 14.14 2.09 -16.80
N VAL A 243 13.02 2.84 -16.63
CA VAL A 243 12.71 4.01 -17.46
C VAL A 243 13.79 5.06 -17.31
N PHE A 244 14.19 5.38 -16.05
CA PHE A 244 15.26 6.35 -15.81
C PHE A 244 16.61 5.86 -16.31
N THR A 245 16.98 4.59 -16.13
CA THR A 245 18.26 4.03 -16.59
C THR A 245 18.38 4.14 -18.11
N ARG A 246 17.30 3.89 -18.86
CA ARG A 246 17.26 4.03 -20.33
C ARG A 246 17.66 5.44 -20.81
N ILE A 247 17.31 6.48 -20.04
CA ILE A 247 17.56 7.90 -20.38
C ILE A 247 18.72 8.52 -19.59
N GLY A 248 19.61 7.69 -19.02
CA GLY A 248 20.78 8.14 -18.27
C GLY A 248 20.51 8.64 -16.85
N GLY A 249 19.33 8.32 -16.27
CA GLY A 249 18.98 8.59 -14.88
C GLY A 249 19.32 7.42 -13.96
N GLY A 250 19.03 7.58 -12.66
CA GLY A 250 19.25 6.57 -11.62
C GLY A 250 18.32 6.75 -10.42
N SER A 251 18.66 6.15 -9.28
CA SER A 251 17.85 6.14 -8.06
C SER A 251 17.46 7.54 -7.56
N LYS A 252 18.35 8.53 -7.69
CA LYS A 252 18.06 9.94 -7.38
C LYS A 252 16.83 10.44 -8.14
N HIS A 253 16.75 10.15 -9.43
CA HIS A 253 15.65 10.60 -10.28
C HIS A 253 14.35 9.86 -9.97
N VAL A 254 14.43 8.56 -9.61
CA VAL A 254 13.26 7.81 -9.07
C VAL A 254 12.73 8.50 -7.82
N GLY A 255 13.61 8.84 -6.87
CA GLY A 255 13.23 9.51 -5.63
C GLY A 255 12.55 10.86 -5.86
N ILE A 256 13.09 11.69 -6.76
CA ILE A 256 12.47 12.98 -7.14
C ILE A 256 11.09 12.76 -7.79
N CYS A 257 10.98 11.79 -8.71
CA CYS A 257 9.72 11.49 -9.39
C CYS A 257 8.64 11.04 -8.40
N LEU A 258 8.96 10.13 -7.49
CA LEU A 258 8.04 9.66 -6.44
C LEU A 258 7.66 10.79 -5.48
N PHE A 259 8.60 11.65 -5.11
CA PHE A 259 8.31 12.84 -4.30
C PHE A 259 7.28 13.74 -4.99
N LEU A 260 7.54 14.12 -6.24
CA LEU A 260 6.63 14.95 -7.03
C LEU A 260 5.26 14.29 -7.22
N ALA A 261 5.24 13.01 -7.54
CA ALA A 261 4.01 12.24 -7.71
C ALA A 261 3.14 12.22 -6.43
N CYS A 262 3.76 11.96 -5.27
CA CYS A 262 3.02 11.88 -4.01
C CYS A 262 2.56 13.25 -3.51
N ILE A 263 3.41 14.28 -3.59
CA ILE A 263 3.06 15.62 -3.09
C ILE A 263 1.95 16.26 -3.93
N THR A 264 1.90 15.98 -5.22
CA THR A 264 0.83 16.49 -6.10
C THR A 264 -0.46 15.67 -5.99
N ALA A 265 -0.38 14.38 -5.66
CA ALA A 265 -1.57 13.55 -5.43
C ALA A 265 -2.25 13.83 -4.07
N ALA A 266 -1.50 14.31 -3.07
CA ALA A 266 -2.01 14.56 -1.73
C ALA A 266 -3.21 15.55 -1.70
N PRO A 267 -3.21 16.70 -2.38
CA PRO A 267 -4.35 17.59 -2.42
C PRO A 267 -5.62 16.94 -2.98
N ALA A 268 -5.50 16.12 -4.02
CA ALA A 268 -6.65 15.42 -4.61
C ALA A 268 -7.30 14.46 -3.60
N GLN A 269 -6.50 13.81 -2.76
CA GLN A 269 -7.00 12.91 -1.71
C GLN A 269 -7.58 13.68 -0.52
N ILE A 270 -6.92 14.75 -0.07
CA ILE A 270 -7.37 15.59 1.06
C ILE A 270 -8.70 16.28 0.74
N TYR A 271 -8.82 16.83 -0.46
CA TYR A 271 -10.04 17.54 -0.89
C TYR A 271 -11.05 16.64 -1.61
N PHE A 272 -10.88 15.33 -1.53
CA PHE A 272 -11.72 14.36 -2.25
C PHE A 272 -13.22 14.55 -1.97
N GLU A 273 -13.63 14.82 -0.74
CA GLU A 273 -15.02 15.07 -0.37
C GLU A 273 -15.62 16.30 -1.10
N ARG A 274 -14.79 17.31 -1.37
CA ARG A 274 -15.23 18.48 -2.17
C ARG A 274 -15.34 18.11 -3.65
N ILE A 275 -14.36 17.35 -4.17
CA ILE A 275 -14.34 16.91 -5.56
C ILE A 275 -15.56 16.04 -5.88
N GLN A 276 -15.90 15.09 -5.03
CA GLN A 276 -17.05 14.19 -5.23
C GLN A 276 -18.42 14.89 -5.16
N ARG A 277 -18.51 16.10 -4.61
CA ARG A 277 -19.74 16.91 -4.65
C ARG A 277 -20.04 17.44 -6.06
N HIS A 278 -19.01 17.63 -6.88
CA HIS A 278 -19.12 18.19 -8.22
C HIS A 278 -18.93 17.14 -9.32
N VAL A 279 -18.16 16.08 -9.05
CA VAL A 279 -17.82 15.04 -10.02
C VAL A 279 -18.21 13.68 -9.46
N SER A 280 -18.97 12.90 -10.22
CA SER A 280 -19.42 11.59 -9.77
C SER A 280 -18.24 10.62 -9.59
N ILE A 281 -18.36 9.70 -8.61
CA ILE A 281 -17.38 8.63 -8.36
C ILE A 281 -17.11 7.83 -9.64
N VAL A 282 -18.17 7.57 -10.41
CA VAL A 282 -18.10 6.89 -11.71
C VAL A 282 -17.19 7.64 -12.69
N THR A 283 -17.35 8.96 -12.79
CA THR A 283 -16.54 9.82 -13.66
C THR A 283 -15.08 9.83 -13.22
N LEU A 284 -14.82 9.92 -11.92
CA LEU A 284 -13.45 9.90 -11.37
C LEU A 284 -12.72 8.59 -11.69
N LEU A 285 -13.40 7.45 -11.54
CA LEU A 285 -12.83 6.14 -11.90
C LEU A 285 -12.54 6.03 -13.40
N ARG A 286 -13.41 6.59 -14.26
CA ARG A 286 -13.18 6.63 -15.72
C ARG A 286 -11.98 7.50 -16.10
N ILE A 287 -11.88 8.68 -15.49
CA ILE A 287 -10.75 9.59 -15.67
C ILE A 287 -9.46 8.88 -15.26
N SER A 288 -9.45 8.26 -14.09
CA SER A 288 -8.30 7.50 -13.59
C SER A 288 -7.86 6.42 -14.59
N GLY A 289 -8.78 5.57 -15.05
CA GLY A 289 -8.49 4.54 -16.03
C GLY A 289 -7.87 5.09 -17.31
N PHE A 290 -8.46 6.16 -17.88
CA PHE A 290 -7.92 6.83 -19.07
C PHE A 290 -6.48 7.33 -18.85
N PHE A 291 -6.22 7.98 -17.71
CA PHE A 291 -4.89 8.50 -17.42
C PHE A 291 -3.86 7.43 -17.09
N TYR A 292 -4.26 6.23 -16.61
CA TYR A 292 -3.35 5.09 -16.52
C TYR A 292 -2.90 4.61 -17.90
N ILE A 293 -3.80 4.56 -18.89
CA ILE A 293 -3.44 4.26 -20.27
C ILE A 293 -2.46 5.30 -20.81
N ALA A 294 -2.80 6.58 -20.67
CA ALA A 294 -1.96 7.68 -21.11
C ALA A 294 -0.58 7.64 -20.46
N LYS A 295 -0.51 7.42 -19.14
CA LYS A 295 0.75 7.32 -18.39
C LYS A 295 1.66 6.21 -18.92
N ALA A 296 1.11 5.00 -19.12
CA ALA A 296 1.88 3.87 -19.64
C ALA A 296 2.43 4.16 -21.05
N ILE A 297 1.59 4.72 -21.93
CA ILE A 297 2.01 5.09 -23.30
C ILE A 297 3.07 6.21 -23.28
N LEU A 298 2.88 7.25 -22.47
CA LEU A 298 3.82 8.37 -22.37
C LEU A 298 5.19 7.92 -21.85
N LEU A 299 5.26 6.93 -20.95
CA LEU A 299 6.52 6.36 -20.48
C LEU A 299 7.30 5.64 -21.58
N ILE A 300 6.63 5.04 -22.58
CA ILE A 300 7.30 4.43 -23.75
C ILE A 300 8.06 5.51 -24.54
N PHE A 301 7.41 6.65 -24.77
CA PHE A 301 7.97 7.75 -25.58
C PHE A 301 8.80 8.75 -24.77
N ALA A 302 9.00 8.53 -23.47
CA ALA A 302 9.79 9.43 -22.65
C ALA A 302 11.29 9.34 -23.02
N THR A 303 11.84 10.46 -23.50
CA THR A 303 13.25 10.58 -23.95
C THR A 303 14.11 11.44 -23.03
N SER A 304 13.51 12.05 -22.01
CA SER A 304 14.23 12.92 -21.07
C SER A 304 13.75 12.74 -19.62
N ILE A 305 14.62 13.00 -18.68
CA ILE A 305 14.35 12.94 -17.24
C ILE A 305 13.16 13.85 -16.89
N ASN A 306 13.13 15.06 -17.43
CA ASN A 306 12.06 16.02 -17.17
C ASN A 306 10.70 15.54 -17.70
N ALA A 307 10.68 14.85 -18.85
CA ALA A 307 9.45 14.23 -19.35
C ALA A 307 8.90 13.20 -18.37
N VAL A 308 9.76 12.34 -17.80
CA VAL A 308 9.32 11.35 -16.80
C VAL A 308 8.80 12.03 -15.52
N TYR A 309 9.42 13.14 -15.08
CA TYR A 309 8.89 13.92 -13.95
C TYR A 309 7.49 14.46 -14.24
N LEU A 310 7.27 15.04 -15.42
CA LEU A 310 5.94 15.54 -15.83
C LEU A 310 4.90 14.42 -15.91
N ILE A 311 5.30 13.24 -16.42
CA ILE A 311 4.44 12.05 -16.45
C ILE A 311 4.13 11.59 -15.02
N GLY A 312 5.08 11.69 -14.09
CA GLY A 312 4.90 11.40 -12.67
C GLY A 312 3.79 12.23 -12.02
N LEU A 313 3.59 13.50 -12.43
CA LEU A 313 2.51 14.35 -11.92
C LEU A 313 1.11 13.81 -12.22
N LEU A 314 0.97 12.95 -13.24
CA LEU A 314 -0.28 12.26 -13.54
C LEU A 314 -0.76 11.36 -12.39
N GLN A 315 0.09 11.10 -11.38
CA GLN A 315 -0.29 10.38 -10.17
C GLN A 315 -1.51 10.98 -9.46
N THR A 316 -1.69 12.29 -9.57
CA THR A 316 -2.87 13.00 -9.05
C THR A 316 -4.17 12.47 -9.63
N VAL A 317 -4.22 12.30 -10.95
CA VAL A 317 -5.43 11.86 -11.68
C VAL A 317 -5.50 10.34 -11.86
N THR A 318 -4.38 9.62 -11.71
CA THR A 318 -4.34 8.17 -11.72
C THR A 318 -4.68 7.62 -10.34
N TYR A 319 -3.74 7.57 -9.42
CA TYR A 319 -3.90 7.03 -8.07
C TYR A 319 -4.85 7.87 -7.19
N GLY A 320 -4.75 9.21 -7.29
CA GLY A 320 -5.57 10.13 -6.51
C GLY A 320 -7.07 10.02 -6.82
N PHE A 321 -7.43 9.66 -8.07
CA PHE A 321 -8.82 9.43 -8.51
C PHE A 321 -9.19 7.95 -8.60
N LEU A 322 -8.34 7.05 -8.14
CA LEU A 322 -8.64 5.63 -8.02
C LEU A 322 -8.96 5.23 -6.58
N TYR A 323 -8.04 5.50 -5.66
CA TYR A 323 -8.08 4.93 -4.32
C TYR A 323 -9.23 5.46 -3.45
N PRO A 324 -9.45 6.78 -3.29
CA PRO A 324 -10.58 7.28 -2.53
C PRO A 324 -11.94 6.91 -3.13
N PRO A 325 -12.17 7.00 -4.46
CA PRO A 325 -13.42 6.56 -5.07
C PRO A 325 -13.82 5.11 -4.76
N LEU A 326 -12.85 4.20 -4.62
CA LEU A 326 -13.16 2.80 -4.29
C LEU A 326 -13.86 2.67 -2.94
N TYR A 327 -13.39 3.41 -1.93
CA TYR A 327 -14.03 3.43 -0.61
C TYR A 327 -15.49 3.89 -0.70
N TYR A 328 -15.73 5.02 -1.39
CA TYR A 328 -17.08 5.57 -1.54
C TYR A 328 -17.97 4.74 -2.47
N LEU A 329 -17.39 4.02 -3.44
CA LEU A 329 -18.14 3.10 -4.28
C LEU A 329 -18.75 1.96 -3.45
N VAL A 330 -18.00 1.42 -2.47
CA VAL A 330 -18.52 0.42 -1.53
C VAL A 330 -19.70 0.99 -0.74
N LEU A 331 -19.55 2.20 -0.19
CA LEU A 331 -20.62 2.86 0.56
C LEU A 331 -21.90 3.07 -0.27
N GLN A 332 -21.76 3.32 -1.59
CA GLN A 332 -22.89 3.57 -2.48
C GLN A 332 -23.55 2.30 -3.06
N ARG A 333 -22.80 1.21 -3.16
CA ARG A 333 -23.23 0.01 -3.89
C ARG A 333 -23.56 -1.17 -3.00
N ILE A 334 -22.98 -1.22 -1.82
CA ILE A 334 -23.06 -2.39 -0.93
C ILE A 334 -23.98 -2.06 0.24
N ALA A 335 -24.92 -2.97 0.54
CA ALA A 335 -25.81 -2.82 1.69
C ALA A 335 -25.01 -2.81 3.00
N THR A 336 -25.48 -2.08 4.01
CA THR A 336 -24.81 -1.88 5.30
C THR A 336 -24.34 -3.19 5.94
N LYS A 337 -25.15 -4.23 5.89
CA LYS A 337 -24.83 -5.57 6.42
C LYS A 337 -23.65 -6.27 5.74
N ASP A 338 -23.37 -5.93 4.46
CA ASP A 338 -22.31 -6.52 3.65
C ASP A 338 -21.11 -5.57 3.47
N MET A 339 -21.16 -4.37 4.07
CA MET A 339 -20.22 -3.27 3.82
C MET A 339 -18.79 -3.64 4.22
N ALA A 340 -18.60 -4.28 5.37
CA ALA A 340 -17.27 -4.72 5.83
C ALA A 340 -16.61 -5.67 4.80
N LYS A 341 -17.38 -6.62 4.25
CA LYS A 341 -16.94 -7.53 3.19
C LYS A 341 -16.59 -6.77 1.91
N GLY A 342 -17.42 -5.81 1.51
CA GLY A 342 -17.15 -4.94 0.36
C GLY A 342 -15.84 -4.16 0.50
N GLN A 343 -15.57 -3.56 1.65
CA GLN A 343 -14.32 -2.82 1.93
C GLN A 343 -13.10 -3.75 1.92
N THR A 344 -13.20 -4.92 2.56
CA THR A 344 -12.12 -5.92 2.56
C THR A 344 -11.80 -6.38 1.14
N LEU A 345 -12.83 -6.67 0.32
CA LEU A 345 -12.63 -7.04 -1.07
C LEU A 345 -12.00 -5.91 -1.89
N ALA A 346 -12.42 -4.66 -1.72
CA ALA A 346 -11.84 -3.53 -2.43
C ALA A 346 -10.34 -3.37 -2.10
N SER A 347 -9.96 -3.51 -0.81
CA SER A 347 -8.55 -3.46 -0.39
C SER A 347 -7.74 -4.64 -0.94
N ALA A 348 -8.26 -5.86 -0.82
CA ALA A 348 -7.62 -7.07 -1.33
C ALA A 348 -7.42 -7.02 -2.85
N THR A 349 -8.39 -6.48 -3.58
CA THR A 349 -8.36 -6.29 -5.03
C THR A 349 -7.15 -5.47 -5.47
N PHE A 350 -6.87 -4.36 -4.79
CA PHE A 350 -5.73 -3.52 -5.12
C PHE A 350 -4.40 -4.27 -4.89
N VAL A 351 -4.26 -4.95 -3.75
CA VAL A 351 -3.06 -5.74 -3.42
C VAL A 351 -2.84 -6.90 -4.40
N LEU A 352 -3.91 -7.61 -4.79
CA LEU A 352 -3.85 -8.66 -5.81
C LEU A 352 -3.42 -8.11 -7.18
N GLY A 353 -3.90 -6.92 -7.53
CA GLY A 353 -3.47 -6.23 -8.73
C GLY A 353 -1.97 -5.88 -8.70
N LEU A 354 -1.46 -5.38 -7.58
CA LEU A 354 -0.02 -5.14 -7.41
C LEU A 354 0.79 -6.44 -7.57
N ALA A 355 0.31 -7.56 -6.99
CA ALA A 355 0.95 -8.85 -7.14
C ALA A 355 1.02 -9.31 -8.61
N LEU A 356 -0.12 -9.21 -9.31
CA LEU A 356 -0.20 -9.54 -10.74
C LEU A 356 0.74 -8.66 -11.58
N GLY A 357 0.72 -7.35 -11.36
CA GLY A 357 1.55 -6.41 -12.09
C GLY A 357 3.05 -6.57 -11.83
N ASN A 358 3.45 -6.86 -10.59
CA ASN A 358 4.83 -7.14 -10.25
C ASN A 358 5.34 -8.40 -10.96
N SER A 359 4.56 -9.49 -10.92
CA SER A 359 4.94 -10.74 -11.56
C SER A 359 5.00 -10.61 -13.09
N LEU A 360 3.93 -10.12 -13.71
CA LEU A 360 3.88 -9.92 -15.16
C LEU A 360 4.91 -8.89 -15.64
N GLY A 361 5.05 -7.78 -14.90
CA GLY A 361 5.99 -6.72 -15.22
C GLY A 361 7.44 -7.18 -15.17
N GLY A 362 7.82 -7.92 -14.12
CA GLY A 362 9.16 -8.46 -13.97
C GLY A 362 9.50 -9.46 -15.08
N ILE A 363 8.60 -10.40 -15.38
CA ILE A 363 8.78 -11.40 -16.46
C ILE A 363 8.83 -10.72 -17.84
N ALA A 364 7.89 -9.81 -18.11
CA ALA A 364 7.85 -9.12 -19.40
C ALA A 364 9.10 -8.24 -19.61
N LEU A 365 9.56 -7.56 -18.56
CA LEU A 365 10.78 -6.76 -18.64
C LEU A 365 12.02 -7.60 -18.91
N GLU A 366 12.14 -8.77 -18.27
CA GLU A 366 13.28 -9.68 -18.44
C GLU A 366 13.31 -10.29 -19.85
N GLN A 367 12.15 -10.74 -20.35
CA GLN A 367 12.07 -11.49 -21.60
C GLN A 367 11.91 -10.62 -22.84
N LEU A 368 11.19 -9.52 -22.72
CA LEU A 368 10.79 -8.70 -23.87
C LEU A 368 11.42 -7.29 -23.86
N GLY A 369 11.91 -6.85 -22.69
CA GLY A 369 12.42 -5.50 -22.50
C GLY A 369 11.38 -4.48 -22.05
N LEU A 370 11.83 -3.22 -21.88
CA LEU A 370 11.05 -2.16 -21.24
C LEU A 370 9.83 -1.72 -22.06
N ASP A 371 10.01 -1.44 -23.35
CA ASP A 371 8.91 -0.89 -24.17
C ASP A 371 7.77 -1.89 -24.37
N PRO A 372 8.01 -3.18 -24.67
CA PRO A 372 6.95 -4.18 -24.69
C PRO A 372 6.26 -4.36 -23.32
N MET A 373 7.01 -4.31 -22.22
CA MET A 373 6.43 -4.39 -20.87
C MET A 373 5.46 -3.23 -20.62
N LEU A 374 5.84 -1.99 -20.97
CA LEU A 374 4.97 -0.82 -20.86
C LEU A 374 3.78 -0.88 -21.83
N ALA A 375 3.95 -1.44 -23.03
CA ALA A 375 2.86 -1.68 -23.98
C ALA A 375 1.83 -2.69 -23.43
N ILE A 376 2.29 -3.77 -22.78
CA ILE A 376 1.44 -4.73 -22.08
C ILE A 376 0.69 -4.03 -20.93
N ALA A 377 1.37 -3.16 -20.16
CA ALA A 377 0.73 -2.38 -19.11
C ALA A 377 -0.38 -1.47 -19.67
N ALA A 378 -0.13 -0.80 -20.80
CA ALA A 378 -1.14 0.03 -21.47
C ALA A 378 -2.32 -0.81 -21.96
N ALA A 379 -2.09 -1.98 -22.57
CA ALA A 379 -3.13 -2.89 -23.02
C ALA A 379 -4.00 -3.40 -21.84
N ILE A 380 -3.36 -3.77 -20.72
CA ILE A 380 -4.05 -4.14 -19.49
C ILE A 380 -4.91 -2.97 -18.98
N ALA A 381 -4.40 -1.74 -18.99
CA ALA A 381 -5.15 -0.55 -18.57
C ALA A 381 -6.34 -0.26 -19.52
N CYS A 382 -6.20 -0.51 -20.83
CA CYS A 382 -7.33 -0.41 -21.78
C CYS A 382 -8.44 -1.39 -21.43
N ILE A 383 -8.11 -2.67 -21.24
CA ILE A 383 -9.09 -3.71 -20.85
C ILE A 383 -9.74 -3.35 -19.52
N ALA A 384 -8.95 -2.93 -18.53
CA ALA A 384 -9.41 -2.50 -17.23
C ALA A 384 -10.41 -1.34 -17.31
N THR A 385 -10.08 -0.32 -18.10
CA THR A 385 -10.92 0.86 -18.30
C THR A 385 -12.23 0.51 -18.98
N LEU A 386 -12.22 -0.41 -19.95
CA LEU A 386 -13.44 -0.93 -20.57
C LEU A 386 -14.32 -1.67 -19.56
N LEU A 387 -13.75 -2.56 -18.74
CA LEU A 387 -14.48 -3.28 -17.69
C LEU A 387 -15.11 -2.32 -16.68
N VAL A 388 -14.34 -1.35 -16.20
CA VAL A 388 -14.84 -0.30 -15.29
C VAL A 388 -15.98 0.49 -15.95
N ASN A 389 -15.85 0.90 -17.21
CA ASN A 389 -16.88 1.65 -17.92
C ASN A 389 -18.19 0.87 -18.08
N ILE A 390 -18.11 -0.44 -18.38
CA ILE A 390 -19.28 -1.32 -18.51
C ILE A 390 -19.96 -1.53 -17.15
N ALA A 391 -19.19 -1.72 -16.09
CA ALA A 391 -19.68 -2.09 -14.78
C ALA A 391 -20.21 -0.92 -13.96
N VAL A 392 -19.45 0.17 -13.91
CA VAL A 392 -19.71 1.31 -13.01
C VAL A 392 -20.98 2.08 -13.40
N GLY A 393 -21.38 2.05 -14.68
CA GLY A 393 -22.64 2.65 -15.15
C GLY A 393 -23.89 1.85 -14.76
N ARG A 394 -23.77 0.61 -14.34
CA ARG A 394 -24.90 -0.29 -14.03
C ARG A 394 -25.07 -0.42 -12.52
N LYS A 395 -26.33 -0.49 -12.05
CA LYS A 395 -26.66 -0.70 -10.63
C LYS A 395 -26.79 -2.21 -10.35
N ASP A 396 -26.24 -2.65 -9.24
CA ASP A 396 -26.55 -3.96 -8.70
C ASP A 396 -28.00 -3.96 -8.17
N ILE A 397 -28.66 -5.10 -8.24
CA ILE A 397 -30.04 -5.24 -7.75
C ILE A 397 -30.01 -5.08 -6.23
N GLN A 398 -30.49 -3.94 -5.75
CA GLN A 398 -30.80 -3.75 -4.33
C GLN A 398 -32.08 -4.55 -4.06
N ALA A 399 -31.96 -5.71 -3.42
CA ALA A 399 -33.09 -6.43 -2.85
C ALA A 399 -33.22 -6.10 -1.36
#